data_8501b519c172f3b5f26dddd52f198bf6
#
_entry.id   8501b519c172f3b5f26dddd52f198bf6
#
_cell.length_a   1.000
_cell.length_b   1.000
_cell.length_c   1.000
_cell.angle_alpha   90.00
_cell.angle_beta   90.00
_cell.angle_gamma   90.00
#
_symmetry.space_group_name_H-M   'P 1'
#
loop_
_entity.id
_entity.type
_entity.pdbx_description
1 polymer ?
#
loop_
_entity_poly.entity_id
_entity_poly.type
_entity_poly.pdbx_seq_one_letter_code
_entity_poly.pdbx_strand_id
1 'polypeptide(L)'
;MQGNYLEQALGMIHSRRLAAEQQNRERIMEIESRIPEVSEVNYQMFRTSRDLMQIIVKGENTKERVAALRQQNLQAQEMIRRLLKEHGYPEDYLELHYTCEKCNDTGYFQQKYCTCLTDLIAKLSARELNKSVQFEQCSFENFDLNYYRGFQTENGGSCYQAMEKVYFCLLYTSPSPRDR
;
A
#
# COMPACT_ATOMS: atom_id res chain seq x y z
N MET A 1 18.67 9.44 19.30
CA MET A 1 17.82 10.13 18.29
C MET A 1 16.73 9.15 17.87
N GLN A 2 15.53 9.28 18.41
CA GLN A 2 14.40 8.51 17.92
C GLN A 2 14.07 9.09 16.55
N GLY A 3 14.43 8.38 15.49
CA GLY A 3 14.08 8.78 14.13
C GLY A 3 12.56 8.88 14.03
N ASN A 4 12.06 9.95 13.43
CA ASN A 4 10.64 10.16 13.20
C ASN A 4 10.15 9.20 12.08
N TYR A 5 10.13 7.88 12.40
CA TYR A 5 9.72 6.84 11.44
C TYR A 5 8.30 7.03 10.93
N LEU A 6 7.43 7.66 11.74
CA LEU A 6 6.08 8.01 11.33
C LEU A 6 6.11 9.02 10.18
N GLU A 7 6.89 10.08 10.31
CA GLU A 7 6.99 11.10 9.27
C GLU A 7 7.63 10.55 7.99
N GLN A 8 8.68 9.74 8.13
CA GLN A 8 9.29 9.07 6.99
C GLN A 8 8.31 8.13 6.28
N ALA A 9 7.57 7.32 7.04
CA ALA A 9 6.58 6.40 6.49
C ALA A 9 5.44 7.14 5.79
N LEU A 10 4.92 8.22 6.38
CA LEU A 10 3.91 9.07 5.76
C LEU A 10 4.43 9.73 4.48
N GLY A 11 5.67 10.22 4.48
CA GLY A 11 6.32 10.77 3.28
C GLY A 11 6.42 9.73 2.17
N MET A 12 6.79 8.50 2.47
CA MET A 12 6.84 7.40 1.49
C MET A 12 5.45 7.05 0.93
N ILE A 13 4.43 6.98 1.78
CA ILE A 13 3.05 6.71 1.36
C ILE A 13 2.54 7.85 0.46
N HIS A 14 2.78 9.10 0.87
CA HIS A 14 2.41 10.26 0.07
C HIS A 14 3.09 10.28 -1.30
N SER A 15 4.38 9.96 -1.35
CA SER A 15 5.12 9.86 -2.62
C SER A 15 4.55 8.77 -3.54
N ARG A 16 4.15 7.61 -2.99
CA ARG A 16 3.48 6.54 -3.76
C ARG A 16 2.16 7.02 -4.33
N ARG A 17 1.36 7.71 -3.54
CA ARG A 17 0.09 8.28 -3.97
C ARG A 17 0.28 9.27 -5.11
N LEU A 18 1.19 10.22 -4.96
CA LEU A 18 1.51 11.19 -6.02
C LEU A 18 1.99 10.52 -7.30
N ALA A 19 2.83 9.50 -7.19
CA ALA A 19 3.30 8.74 -8.35
C ALA A 19 2.15 8.01 -9.07
N ALA A 20 1.23 7.38 -8.33
CA ALA A 20 0.06 6.73 -8.90
C ALA A 20 -0.86 7.74 -9.61
N GLU A 21 -1.12 8.89 -9.00
CA GLU A 21 -1.94 9.96 -9.58
C GLU A 21 -1.27 10.58 -10.83
N GLN A 22 0.04 10.74 -10.83
CA GLN A 22 0.78 11.22 -11.98
C GLN A 22 0.73 10.20 -13.13
N GLN A 23 1.00 8.93 -12.85
CA GLN A 23 0.94 7.86 -13.85
C GLN A 23 -0.46 7.75 -14.47
N ASN A 24 -1.51 7.89 -13.67
CA ASN A 24 -2.87 7.89 -14.18
C ASN A 24 -3.13 9.08 -15.10
N ARG A 25 -2.68 10.29 -14.74
CA ARG A 25 -2.79 11.49 -15.61
C ARG A 25 -2.06 11.28 -16.95
N GLU A 26 -0.87 10.69 -16.92
CA GLU A 26 -0.10 10.39 -18.14
C GLU A 26 -0.86 9.41 -19.04
N ARG A 27 -1.46 8.35 -18.47
CA ARG A 27 -2.32 7.41 -19.21
C ARG A 27 -3.55 8.08 -19.82
N ILE A 28 -4.21 8.96 -19.06
CA ILE A 28 -5.37 9.72 -19.57
C ILE A 28 -4.93 10.58 -20.78
N MET A 29 -3.85 11.32 -20.67
CA MET A 29 -3.34 12.17 -21.76
C MET A 29 -2.93 11.32 -22.99
N GLU A 30 -2.31 10.17 -22.77
CA GLU A 30 -1.96 9.23 -23.83
C GLU A 30 -3.21 8.77 -24.59
N ILE A 31 -4.23 8.31 -23.85
CA ILE A 31 -5.47 7.79 -24.45
C ILE A 31 -6.25 8.92 -25.15
N GLU A 32 -6.38 10.09 -24.54
CA GLU A 32 -7.08 11.22 -25.16
C GLU A 32 -6.41 11.70 -26.45
N SER A 33 -5.09 11.55 -26.56
CA SER A 33 -4.37 11.86 -27.80
C SER A 33 -4.55 10.79 -28.89
N ARG A 34 -4.75 9.53 -28.51
CA ARG A 34 -4.89 8.40 -29.45
C ARG A 34 -6.33 8.12 -29.84
N ILE A 35 -7.27 8.39 -28.94
CA ILE A 35 -8.70 8.12 -29.07
C ILE A 35 -9.45 9.42 -28.74
N PRO A 36 -9.63 10.33 -29.71
CA PRO A 36 -10.29 11.63 -29.47
C PRO A 36 -11.72 11.50 -28.90
N GLU A 37 -12.43 10.41 -29.19
CA GLU A 37 -13.76 10.12 -28.67
C GLU A 37 -13.76 10.01 -27.15
N VAL A 38 -12.68 9.50 -26.54
CA VAL A 38 -12.54 9.44 -25.07
C VAL A 38 -12.45 10.84 -24.47
N SER A 39 -11.73 11.75 -25.14
CA SER A 39 -11.63 13.16 -24.71
C SER A 39 -13.00 13.83 -24.69
N GLU A 40 -13.82 13.62 -25.72
CA GLU A 40 -15.20 14.16 -25.78
C GLU A 40 -16.07 13.61 -24.65
N VAL A 41 -16.03 12.29 -24.41
CA VAL A 41 -16.79 11.66 -23.31
C VAL A 41 -16.32 12.19 -21.94
N ASN A 42 -15.02 12.31 -21.72
CA ASN A 42 -14.47 12.90 -20.49
C ASN A 42 -14.91 14.34 -20.28
N TYR A 43 -14.92 15.15 -21.32
CA TYR A 43 -15.42 16.52 -21.27
C TYR A 43 -16.92 16.59 -20.91
N GLN A 44 -17.74 15.70 -21.46
CA GLN A 44 -19.15 15.60 -21.09
C GLN A 44 -19.33 15.18 -19.61
N MET A 45 -18.54 14.22 -19.11
CA MET A 45 -18.55 13.85 -17.70
C MET A 45 -18.16 15.02 -16.79
N PHE A 46 -17.15 15.79 -17.17
CA PHE A 46 -16.74 16.99 -16.42
C PHE A 46 -17.88 18.03 -16.37
N ARG A 47 -18.58 18.28 -17.48
CA ARG A 47 -19.75 19.17 -17.52
C ARG A 47 -20.86 18.65 -16.58
N THR A 48 -21.15 17.38 -16.61
CA THR A 48 -22.14 16.71 -15.75
C THR A 48 -21.80 16.93 -14.25
N SER A 49 -20.54 16.83 -13.88
CA SER A 49 -20.09 17.06 -12.50
C SER A 49 -20.29 18.52 -12.06
N ARG A 50 -20.05 19.48 -12.96
CA ARG A 50 -20.31 20.90 -12.71
C ARG A 50 -21.81 21.19 -12.58
N ASP A 51 -22.65 20.58 -13.42
CA ASP A 51 -24.09 20.73 -13.36
C ASP A 51 -24.68 20.15 -12.06
N LEU A 52 -24.10 19.05 -11.53
CA LEU A 52 -24.44 18.49 -10.24
C LEU A 52 -24.22 19.48 -9.09
N MET A 53 -23.10 20.18 -9.10
CA MET A 53 -22.80 21.24 -8.11
C MET A 53 -23.89 22.33 -8.14
N GLN A 54 -24.31 22.77 -9.33
CA GLN A 54 -25.36 23.79 -9.46
C GLN A 54 -26.73 23.32 -8.96
N ILE A 55 -27.06 22.03 -9.20
CA ILE A 55 -28.31 21.42 -8.73
C ILE A 55 -28.34 21.36 -7.20
N ILE A 56 -27.24 20.96 -6.56
CA ILE A 56 -27.13 20.89 -5.10
C ILE A 56 -27.34 22.28 -4.47
N VAL A 57 -26.73 23.32 -5.08
CA VAL A 57 -26.86 24.71 -4.58
C VAL A 57 -28.28 25.26 -4.75
N LYS A 58 -28.99 24.92 -5.84
CA LYS A 58 -30.34 25.42 -6.14
C LYS A 58 -31.47 24.68 -5.41
N GLY A 59 -31.25 23.45 -4.97
CA GLY A 59 -32.16 22.68 -4.10
C GLY A 59 -33.46 22.17 -4.73
N GLU A 60 -33.75 22.46 -6.00
CA GLU A 60 -35.02 22.08 -6.66
C GLU A 60 -34.89 20.71 -7.37
N ASN A 61 -35.84 19.81 -7.14
CA ASN A 61 -35.93 18.47 -7.77
C ASN A 61 -34.63 17.68 -7.77
N THR A 62 -33.85 17.81 -6.69
CA THR A 62 -32.47 17.34 -6.59
C THR A 62 -32.34 15.82 -6.80
N LYS A 63 -33.28 15.03 -6.26
CA LYS A 63 -33.20 13.57 -6.33
C LYS A 63 -33.30 13.02 -7.75
N GLU A 64 -34.27 13.48 -8.52
CA GLU A 64 -34.52 13.02 -9.89
C GLU A 64 -33.39 13.45 -10.84
N ARG A 65 -32.95 14.72 -10.70
CA ARG A 65 -31.84 15.23 -11.51
C ARG A 65 -30.52 14.55 -11.19
N VAL A 66 -30.24 14.30 -9.91
CA VAL A 66 -29.05 13.52 -9.50
C VAL A 66 -29.09 12.09 -10.05
N ALA A 67 -30.27 11.43 -10.03
CA ALA A 67 -30.45 10.11 -10.60
C ALA A 67 -30.19 10.08 -12.12
N ALA A 68 -30.71 11.08 -12.85
CA ALA A 68 -30.46 11.20 -14.28
C ALA A 68 -28.97 11.43 -14.60
N LEU A 69 -28.29 12.33 -13.87
CA LEU A 69 -26.86 12.58 -14.04
C LEU A 69 -26.01 11.35 -13.72
N ARG A 70 -26.41 10.61 -12.68
CA ARG A 70 -25.75 9.32 -12.35
C ARG A 70 -25.86 8.33 -13.51
N GLN A 71 -27.03 8.21 -14.11
CA GLN A 71 -27.24 7.33 -15.25
C GLN A 71 -26.40 7.73 -16.46
N GLN A 72 -26.32 9.03 -16.76
CA GLN A 72 -25.46 9.54 -17.82
C GLN A 72 -23.98 9.24 -17.56
N ASN A 73 -23.50 9.42 -16.32
CA ASN A 73 -22.13 9.09 -15.96
C ASN A 73 -21.82 7.60 -16.11
N LEU A 74 -22.72 6.71 -15.72
CA LEU A 74 -22.55 5.28 -15.91
C LEU A 74 -22.47 4.91 -17.39
N GLN A 75 -23.32 5.49 -18.23
CA GLN A 75 -23.28 5.27 -19.69
C GLN A 75 -21.95 5.80 -20.29
N ALA A 76 -21.47 6.93 -19.83
CA ALA A 76 -20.20 7.51 -20.28
C ALA A 76 -19.01 6.60 -19.89
N GLN A 77 -18.99 6.09 -18.67
CA GLN A 77 -17.95 5.14 -18.23
C GLN A 77 -17.97 3.85 -19.05
N GLU A 78 -19.16 3.32 -19.35
CA GLU A 78 -19.29 2.13 -20.18
C GLU A 78 -18.83 2.39 -21.63
N MET A 79 -19.09 3.57 -22.16
CA MET A 79 -18.59 4.00 -23.46
C MET A 79 -17.05 4.04 -23.48
N ILE A 80 -16.43 4.62 -22.48
CA ILE A 80 -14.96 4.67 -22.36
C ILE A 80 -14.37 3.25 -22.30
N ARG A 81 -14.93 2.34 -21.49
CA ARG A 81 -14.47 0.94 -21.41
C ARG A 81 -14.55 0.24 -22.77
N ARG A 82 -15.63 0.45 -23.50
CA ARG A 82 -15.79 -0.10 -24.85
C ARG A 82 -14.76 0.43 -25.82
N LEU A 83 -14.55 1.76 -25.85
CA LEU A 83 -13.54 2.39 -26.70
C LEU A 83 -12.13 1.89 -26.38
N LEU A 84 -11.77 1.76 -25.09
CA LEU A 84 -10.50 1.18 -24.68
C LEU A 84 -10.32 -0.23 -25.23
N LYS A 85 -11.34 -1.10 -25.07
CA LYS A 85 -11.30 -2.48 -25.54
C LYS A 85 -11.17 -2.57 -27.07
N GLU A 86 -11.90 -1.76 -27.82
CA GLU A 86 -11.85 -1.69 -29.29
C GLU A 86 -10.45 -1.29 -29.79
N HIS A 87 -9.71 -0.49 -29.01
CA HIS A 87 -8.33 -0.08 -29.34
C HIS A 87 -7.26 -0.96 -28.67
N GLY A 88 -7.64 -2.10 -28.08
CA GLY A 88 -6.71 -3.07 -27.51
C GLY A 88 -6.14 -2.72 -26.13
N TYR A 89 -6.75 -1.78 -25.42
CA TYR A 89 -6.40 -1.43 -24.05
C TYR A 89 -7.24 -2.24 -23.05
N PRO A 90 -6.73 -2.48 -21.82
CA PRO A 90 -7.54 -3.01 -20.72
C PRO A 90 -8.71 -2.09 -20.38
N GLU A 91 -9.85 -2.65 -19.98
CA GLU A 91 -11.05 -1.88 -19.63
C GLU A 91 -10.83 -0.94 -18.42
N ASP A 92 -9.90 -1.30 -17.54
CA ASP A 92 -9.52 -0.57 -16.33
C ASP A 92 -8.27 0.33 -16.52
N TYR A 93 -7.78 0.49 -17.76
CA TYR A 93 -6.54 1.20 -18.05
C TYR A 93 -6.49 2.63 -17.49
N LEU A 94 -7.62 3.32 -17.47
CA LEU A 94 -7.76 4.69 -16.94
C LEU A 94 -8.16 4.72 -15.46
N GLU A 95 -8.37 3.57 -14.83
CA GLU A 95 -8.68 3.53 -13.40
C GLU A 95 -7.43 3.82 -12.57
N LEU A 96 -7.63 4.55 -11.47
CA LEU A 96 -6.55 4.93 -10.58
C LEU A 96 -6.32 3.81 -9.56
N HIS A 97 -5.16 3.16 -9.65
CA HIS A 97 -4.77 2.08 -8.75
C HIS A 97 -3.76 2.57 -7.72
N TYR A 98 -4.12 2.47 -6.45
CA TYR A 98 -3.23 2.74 -5.32
C TYR A 98 -2.58 1.45 -4.80
N THR A 99 -1.39 1.57 -4.20
CA THR A 99 -0.68 0.42 -3.62
C THR A 99 -1.47 -0.21 -2.46
N CYS A 100 -2.15 0.59 -1.68
CA CYS A 100 -3.01 0.14 -0.60
C CYS A 100 -4.48 0.45 -0.92
N GLU A 101 -5.25 -0.54 -1.31
CA GLU A 101 -6.68 -0.41 -1.62
C GLU A 101 -7.53 0.00 -0.40
N LYS A 102 -7.08 -0.35 0.84
CA LYS A 102 -7.84 -0.03 2.06
C LYS A 102 -7.86 1.46 2.37
N CYS A 103 -6.75 2.15 2.19
CA CYS A 103 -6.64 3.57 2.54
C CYS A 103 -6.35 4.47 1.33
N ASN A 104 -6.22 3.92 0.12
CA ASN A 104 -5.85 4.64 -1.10
C ASN A 104 -4.57 5.49 -0.90
N ASP A 105 -3.56 4.86 -0.28
CA ASP A 105 -2.27 5.48 0.06
C ASP A 105 -2.41 6.82 0.80
N THR A 106 -3.38 6.92 1.73
CA THR A 106 -3.48 8.04 2.68
C THR A 106 -2.77 7.74 4.01
N GLY A 107 -2.52 6.47 4.31
CA GLY A 107 -1.99 6.01 5.59
C GLY A 107 -3.05 5.90 6.71
N TYR A 108 -4.30 6.32 6.45
CA TYR A 108 -5.39 6.33 7.45
C TYR A 108 -6.62 5.60 6.92
N PHE A 109 -7.23 4.81 7.80
CA PHE A 109 -8.49 4.14 7.53
C PHE A 109 -9.38 4.20 8.77
N GLN A 110 -10.61 4.69 8.63
CA GLN A 110 -11.57 4.87 9.73
C GLN A 110 -10.97 5.61 10.95
N GLN A 111 -10.29 6.72 10.72
CA GLN A 111 -9.64 7.57 11.74
C GLN A 111 -8.51 6.89 12.53
N LYS A 112 -8.02 5.73 12.05
CA LYS A 112 -6.89 5.00 12.63
C LYS A 112 -5.77 4.86 11.60
N TYR A 113 -4.57 4.55 12.06
CA TYR A 113 -3.47 4.18 11.18
C TYR A 113 -3.83 2.93 10.37
N CYS A 114 -3.64 2.99 9.07
CA CYS A 114 -3.80 1.82 8.21
C CYS A 114 -2.67 0.82 8.44
N THR A 115 -2.95 -0.46 8.23
CA THR A 115 -1.94 -1.53 8.35
C THR A 115 -0.72 -1.28 7.47
N CYS A 116 -0.91 -0.72 6.26
CA CYS A 116 0.21 -0.37 5.39
C CYS A 116 1.17 0.65 6.00
N LEU A 117 0.67 1.60 6.82
CA LEU A 117 1.50 2.57 7.52
C LEU A 117 2.22 1.94 8.70
N THR A 118 1.52 1.14 9.52
CA THR A 118 2.14 0.46 10.68
C THR A 118 3.22 -0.52 10.26
N ASP A 119 3.00 -1.28 9.18
CA ASP A 119 3.99 -2.19 8.60
C ASP A 119 5.22 -1.45 8.07
N LEU A 120 5.01 -0.29 7.46
CA LEU A 120 6.11 0.53 6.97
C LEU A 120 6.95 1.11 8.11
N ILE A 121 6.29 1.59 9.18
CA ILE A 121 6.98 2.06 10.39
C ILE A 121 7.79 0.92 11.01
N ALA A 122 7.21 -0.28 11.14
CA ALA A 122 7.91 -1.44 11.68
C ALA A 122 9.14 -1.82 10.83
N LYS A 123 9.01 -1.79 9.50
CA LYS A 123 10.14 -2.05 8.58
C LYS A 123 11.24 -1.01 8.70
N LEU A 124 10.89 0.28 8.82
CA LEU A 124 11.88 1.35 8.97
C LEU A 124 12.63 1.26 10.31
N SER A 125 11.90 0.99 11.41
CA SER A 125 12.51 0.81 12.73
C SER A 125 13.41 -0.43 12.79
N ALA A 126 12.96 -1.56 12.24
CA ALA A 126 13.77 -2.78 12.17
C ALA A 126 15.03 -2.58 11.32
N ARG A 127 14.94 -1.87 10.20
CA ARG A 127 16.11 -1.56 9.35
C ARG A 127 17.16 -0.73 10.08
N GLU A 128 16.74 0.22 10.91
CA GLU A 128 17.66 1.04 11.69
C GLU A 128 18.30 0.25 12.83
N LEU A 129 17.53 -0.60 13.50
CA LEU A 129 18.05 -1.53 14.49
C LEU A 129 19.09 -2.47 13.87
N ASN A 130 18.84 -3.00 12.69
CA ASN A 130 19.81 -3.85 11.99
C ASN A 130 21.08 -3.15 11.58
N LYS A 131 21.03 -1.83 11.31
CA LYS A 131 22.26 -1.04 11.06
C LYS A 131 23.09 -0.81 12.32
N SER A 132 22.43 -0.61 13.46
CA SER A 132 23.10 -0.33 14.75
C SER A 132 23.68 -1.60 15.40
N VAL A 133 23.02 -2.74 15.17
CA VAL A 133 23.44 -4.07 15.65
C VAL A 133 23.53 -4.95 14.42
N GLN A 134 24.70 -5.47 14.10
CA GLN A 134 24.93 -6.30 12.90
C GLN A 134 24.16 -7.63 12.96
N PHE A 135 22.82 -7.56 13.11
CA PHE A 135 21.93 -8.73 13.18
C PHE A 135 21.97 -9.59 11.92
N GLU A 136 22.37 -9.01 10.75
CA GLU A 136 22.54 -9.77 9.51
C GLU A 136 23.61 -10.87 9.63
N GLN A 137 24.54 -10.73 10.62
CA GLN A 137 25.55 -11.73 10.92
C GLN A 137 25.09 -12.75 11.98
N CYS A 138 23.93 -12.53 12.61
CA CYS A 138 23.38 -13.42 13.64
C CYS A 138 22.41 -14.37 12.98
N SER A 139 22.86 -15.55 12.63
CA SER A 139 22.02 -16.65 12.12
C SER A 139 22.25 -17.88 12.99
N PHE A 140 21.30 -18.84 12.93
CA PHE A 140 21.47 -20.13 13.62
C PHE A 140 22.67 -20.92 13.08
N GLU A 141 23.02 -20.74 11.80
CA GLU A 141 24.19 -21.36 11.18
C GLU A 141 25.51 -20.82 11.76
N ASN A 142 25.53 -19.55 12.15
CA ASN A 142 26.71 -18.88 12.72
C ASN A 142 26.73 -18.90 14.23
N PHE A 143 25.77 -19.56 14.88
CA PHE A 143 25.67 -19.64 16.33
C PHE A 143 26.70 -20.61 16.88
N ASP A 144 27.72 -20.09 17.57
CA ASP A 144 28.81 -20.91 18.16
C ASP A 144 28.51 -21.25 19.61
N LEU A 145 28.08 -22.48 19.85
CA LEU A 145 27.86 -23.03 21.19
C LEU A 145 29.14 -23.09 22.03
N ASN A 146 30.32 -23.13 21.38
CA ASN A 146 31.60 -23.22 22.09
C ASN A 146 31.91 -21.97 22.92
N TYR A 147 31.30 -20.82 22.56
CA TYR A 147 31.39 -19.60 23.34
C TYR A 147 30.96 -19.80 24.79
N TYR A 148 30.04 -20.71 25.06
CA TYR A 148 29.51 -21.00 26.41
C TYR A 148 30.29 -22.06 27.18
N ARG A 149 31.36 -22.63 26.60
CA ARG A 149 32.23 -23.55 27.29
C ARG A 149 33.01 -22.85 28.38
N GLY A 150 33.05 -23.41 29.58
CA GLY A 150 33.75 -22.85 30.74
C GLY A 150 32.91 -21.92 31.60
N PHE A 151 31.71 -21.54 31.17
CA PHE A 151 30.78 -20.78 32.02
C PHE A 151 29.85 -21.71 32.79
N GLN A 152 29.54 -21.34 34.01
CA GLN A 152 28.57 -22.05 34.88
C GLN A 152 27.32 -21.16 35.08
N THR A 153 26.17 -21.79 35.18
CA THR A 153 24.93 -21.13 35.61
C THR A 153 24.97 -20.83 37.10
N GLU A 154 24.14 -19.90 37.58
CA GLU A 154 24.00 -19.59 39.01
C GLU A 154 23.77 -20.80 39.91
N ASN A 155 23.17 -21.84 39.35
CA ASN A 155 22.90 -23.13 40.03
C ASN A 155 24.02 -24.16 39.84
N GLY A 156 25.21 -23.81 39.36
CA GLY A 156 26.37 -24.66 39.16
C GLY A 156 26.31 -25.62 37.97
N GLY A 157 25.30 -25.45 37.10
CA GLY A 157 25.18 -26.23 35.85
C GLY A 157 26.04 -25.66 34.73
N SER A 158 26.29 -26.43 33.67
CA SER A 158 27.01 -26.01 32.50
C SER A 158 26.17 -25.08 31.63
N CYS A 159 26.67 -23.85 31.35
CA CYS A 159 26.02 -22.91 30.40
C CYS A 159 25.96 -23.48 28.98
N TYR A 160 26.96 -24.30 28.58
CA TYR A 160 26.96 -24.98 27.29
C TYR A 160 25.74 -25.89 27.14
N GLN A 161 25.47 -26.74 28.12
CA GLN A 161 24.33 -27.66 28.08
C GLN A 161 22.98 -26.93 28.12
N ALA A 162 22.89 -25.83 28.86
CA ALA A 162 21.69 -24.99 28.90
C ALA A 162 21.41 -24.34 27.53
N MET A 163 22.43 -23.75 26.90
CA MET A 163 22.32 -23.14 25.61
C MET A 163 22.10 -24.14 24.47
N GLU A 164 22.69 -25.33 24.55
CA GLU A 164 22.43 -26.41 23.62
C GLU A 164 20.94 -26.80 23.58
N LYS A 165 20.30 -26.94 24.74
CA LYS A 165 18.87 -27.21 24.84
C LYS A 165 18.03 -26.06 24.24
N VAL A 166 18.37 -24.82 24.53
CA VAL A 166 17.69 -23.63 23.98
C VAL A 166 17.83 -23.58 22.46
N TYR A 167 19.04 -23.83 21.96
CA TYR A 167 19.32 -23.84 20.51
C TYR A 167 18.46 -24.86 19.76
N PHE A 168 18.42 -26.09 20.24
CA PHE A 168 17.58 -27.13 19.65
C PHE A 168 16.09 -26.82 19.79
N CYS A 169 15.65 -26.29 20.93
CA CYS A 169 14.27 -25.87 21.12
C CYS A 169 13.85 -24.84 20.09
N LEU A 170 14.66 -23.80 19.87
CA LEU A 170 14.37 -22.74 18.91
C LEU A 170 14.37 -23.23 17.46
N LEU A 171 15.26 -24.17 17.09
CA LEU A 171 15.28 -24.78 15.77
C LEU A 171 14.00 -25.57 15.48
N TYR A 172 13.48 -26.32 16.46
CA TYR A 172 12.28 -27.14 16.28
C TYR A 172 10.97 -26.37 16.43
N THR A 173 10.96 -25.26 17.16
CA THR A 173 9.74 -24.46 17.40
C THR A 173 9.63 -23.24 16.51
N SER A 174 10.69 -22.85 15.80
CA SER A 174 10.62 -21.77 14.82
C SER A 174 9.81 -22.20 13.62
N PRO A 175 8.74 -21.46 13.23
CA PRO A 175 7.96 -21.80 12.05
C PRO A 175 8.86 -21.77 10.82
N SER A 176 8.81 -22.85 10.04
CA SER A 176 9.53 -22.96 8.77
C SER A 176 9.11 -21.82 7.83
N PRO A 177 10.04 -21.24 7.01
CA PRO A 177 9.67 -20.31 5.96
C PRO A 177 8.64 -20.86 4.96
N ARG A 178 8.40 -22.17 4.95
CA ARG A 178 7.39 -22.83 4.12
C ARG A 178 5.97 -22.83 4.70
N ASP A 179 5.81 -22.42 5.97
CA ASP A 179 4.53 -22.40 6.69
C ASP A 179 3.88 -21.01 6.70
N ARG A 180 4.33 -20.10 5.82
CA ARG A 180 3.75 -18.77 5.62
C ARG A 180 3.09 -18.63 4.26
#